data_788d46923bb2982a5ecb7a87f1df5cd4
#
_entry.id   788d46923bb2982a5ecb7a87f1df5cd4
#
_cell.length_a   1.000
_cell.length_b   1.000
_cell.length_c   1.000
_cell.angle_alpha   90.00
_cell.angle_beta   90.00
_cell.angle_gamma   90.00
#
_symmetry.space_group_name_H-M   'P 1'
#
loop_
_entity.id
_entity.type
_entity.pdbx_description
1 polymer ?
#
loop_
_entity_poly.entity_id
_entity_poly.type
_entity_poly.pdbx_seq_one_letter_code
_entity_poly.pdbx_strand_id
1 'polypeptide(L)'
;MTFPTKNIKLCNTSEDLIYIIYTSGSTGQPKGTMLRHRNVSNFFNYEKDAFNINSDSRFALITSYSFDMTVTSNWLPFVTGGSLHILSDDETKNVETLLYFLEKEKINVLNVTPSHFSMLVNAMDFLERPVKLSEQMTILLGAEIVNVSDINRWLERYPLHQFINEYGPTETTVASTFYRIPVEADGRCHLDTVPIGKPIYNTQVYVLNDDMKQTLPNVPGTLHIGGQGVSCGYLGKIEKTKAAFVINPISHEGVVYNTGDVVKMTEQGNLVFVGRRDFQINMRGYRIELGDIENALLHVPNIVDVCAEIQKDDS
;
A
#
# COMPACT_ATOMS: atom_id res chain seq x y z
N MET A 1 2.22 -25.88 28.07
CA MET A 1 0.78 -25.55 28.08
C MET A 1 0.17 -26.16 26.84
N THR A 2 -0.87 -26.99 26.97
CA THR A 2 -1.61 -27.53 25.82
C THR A 2 -2.77 -26.57 25.52
N PHE A 3 -2.76 -25.95 24.38
CA PHE A 3 -3.87 -25.10 23.92
C PHE A 3 -5.01 -25.98 23.35
N PRO A 4 -6.28 -25.56 23.47
CA PRO A 4 -7.38 -26.28 22.88
C PRO A 4 -7.21 -26.37 21.36
N THR A 5 -7.38 -27.57 20.80
CA THR A 5 -7.31 -27.82 19.34
C THR A 5 -8.66 -27.70 18.64
N LYS A 6 -9.74 -27.43 19.37
CA LYS A 6 -11.09 -27.24 18.81
C LYS A 6 -11.23 -25.80 18.30
N ASN A 7 -11.88 -25.66 17.15
CA ASN A 7 -12.27 -24.36 16.65
C ASN A 7 -13.14 -23.62 17.68
N ILE A 8 -12.86 -22.33 17.88
CA ILE A 8 -13.72 -21.47 18.69
C ILE A 8 -15.08 -21.29 18.02
N LYS A 9 -16.11 -21.07 18.83
CA LYS A 9 -17.42 -20.72 18.29
C LYS A 9 -17.34 -19.40 17.55
N LEU A 10 -17.76 -19.38 16.28
CA LEU A 10 -17.86 -18.15 15.51
C LEU A 10 -18.90 -17.23 16.15
N CYS A 11 -18.51 -16.02 16.51
CA CYS A 11 -19.38 -14.99 17.06
C CYS A 11 -19.37 -13.71 16.20
N ASN A 12 -18.48 -13.62 15.23
CA ASN A 12 -18.31 -12.45 14.37
C ASN A 12 -19.02 -12.63 13.03
N THR A 13 -19.45 -11.51 12.47
CA THR A 13 -20.05 -11.39 11.13
C THR A 13 -19.14 -10.63 10.19
N SER A 14 -19.48 -10.60 8.91
CA SER A 14 -18.76 -9.78 7.91
C SER A 14 -18.82 -8.28 8.20
N GLU A 15 -19.80 -7.83 8.99
CA GLU A 15 -20.02 -6.43 9.34
C GLU A 15 -19.26 -5.98 10.59
N ASP A 16 -18.72 -6.90 11.37
CA ASP A 16 -17.91 -6.56 12.54
C ASP A 16 -16.56 -6.00 12.13
N LEU A 17 -15.98 -5.14 12.99
CA LEU A 17 -14.65 -4.58 12.77
C LEU A 17 -13.59 -5.66 12.92
N ILE A 18 -12.63 -5.70 12.00
CA ILE A 18 -11.47 -6.56 12.06
C ILE A 18 -10.26 -5.84 12.66
N TYR A 19 -10.07 -4.57 12.29
CA TYR A 19 -9.03 -3.71 12.85
C TYR A 19 -9.35 -2.22 12.75
N ILE A 20 -8.61 -1.44 13.54
CA ILE A 20 -8.57 0.03 13.46
C ILE A 20 -7.10 0.42 13.35
N ILE A 21 -6.72 1.07 12.26
CA ILE A 21 -5.38 1.60 12.05
C ILE A 21 -5.43 3.12 12.08
N TYR A 22 -4.50 3.72 12.84
CA TYR A 22 -4.38 5.16 12.96
C TYR A 22 -3.49 5.73 11.86
N THR A 23 -3.99 6.75 11.18
CA THR A 23 -3.23 7.53 10.19
C THR A 23 -3.07 8.97 10.65
N SER A 24 -2.09 9.69 10.11
CA SER A 24 -1.94 11.14 10.31
C SER A 24 -3.21 11.87 9.91
N GLY A 25 -3.47 13.00 10.50
CA GLY A 25 -4.66 13.81 10.21
C GLY A 25 -4.31 15.26 10.02
N SER A 26 -4.83 15.90 8.99
CA SER A 26 -4.59 17.30 8.59
C SER A 26 -4.73 18.37 9.69
N THR A 27 -5.13 17.98 10.89
CA THR A 27 -5.28 18.87 12.06
C THR A 27 -4.35 18.47 13.21
N GLY A 28 -3.30 17.69 12.98
CA GLY A 28 -2.37 17.22 14.00
C GLY A 28 -2.91 16.14 14.93
N GLN A 29 -4.14 15.66 14.71
CA GLN A 29 -4.77 14.63 15.52
C GLN A 29 -4.98 13.35 14.70
N PRO A 30 -4.31 12.23 15.06
CA PRO A 30 -4.48 10.97 14.38
C PRO A 30 -5.95 10.55 14.25
N LYS A 31 -6.27 9.87 13.15
CA LYS A 31 -7.60 9.36 12.83
C LYS A 31 -7.57 7.85 12.71
N GLY A 32 -8.36 7.15 13.52
CA GLY A 32 -8.47 5.70 13.50
C GLY A 32 -9.46 5.26 12.42
N THR A 33 -8.96 4.68 11.34
CA THR A 33 -9.78 4.15 10.23
C THR A 33 -10.34 2.79 10.60
N MET A 34 -11.66 2.63 10.54
CA MET A 34 -12.38 1.44 10.98
C MET A 34 -12.67 0.49 9.80
N LEU A 35 -12.06 -0.69 9.77
CA LEU A 35 -12.22 -1.69 8.71
C LEU A 35 -13.00 -2.90 9.22
N ARG A 36 -13.91 -3.43 8.36
CA ARG A 36 -14.73 -4.61 8.62
C ARG A 36 -14.12 -5.87 8.02
N HIS A 37 -14.53 -7.04 8.51
CA HIS A 37 -14.12 -8.32 7.94
C HIS A 37 -14.41 -8.42 6.43
N ARG A 38 -15.54 -7.93 5.96
CA ARG A 38 -15.89 -7.93 4.52
C ARG A 38 -14.91 -7.15 3.64
N ASN A 39 -14.37 -6.02 4.17
CA ASN A 39 -13.41 -5.20 3.42
C ASN A 39 -12.15 -6.01 3.13
N VAL A 40 -11.57 -6.61 4.17
CA VAL A 40 -10.36 -7.42 4.09
C VAL A 40 -10.57 -8.71 3.29
N SER A 41 -11.73 -9.36 3.44
CA SER A 41 -12.06 -10.56 2.66
C SER A 41 -12.12 -10.28 1.16
N ASN A 42 -12.67 -9.12 0.75
CA ASN A 42 -12.70 -8.71 -0.66
C ASN A 42 -11.28 -8.51 -1.20
N PHE A 43 -10.43 -7.83 -0.44
CA PHE A 43 -9.05 -7.56 -0.78
C PHE A 43 -8.24 -8.87 -0.94
N PHE A 44 -8.30 -9.78 0.03
CA PHE A 44 -7.60 -11.06 -0.03
C PHE A 44 -8.06 -11.98 -1.16
N ASN A 45 -9.36 -11.99 -1.49
CA ASN A 45 -9.85 -12.76 -2.63
C ASN A 45 -9.21 -12.28 -3.93
N TYR A 46 -9.06 -10.96 -4.10
CA TYR A 46 -8.38 -10.42 -5.27
C TYR A 46 -6.88 -10.80 -5.29
N GLU A 47 -6.13 -10.56 -4.20
CA GLU A 47 -4.70 -10.85 -4.15
C GLU A 47 -4.41 -12.33 -4.41
N LYS A 48 -5.17 -13.21 -3.76
CA LYS A 48 -5.06 -14.66 -3.95
C LYS A 48 -5.19 -15.05 -5.41
N ASP A 49 -6.24 -14.57 -6.08
CA ASP A 49 -6.53 -14.94 -7.47
C ASP A 49 -5.57 -14.26 -8.46
N ALA A 50 -5.31 -12.95 -8.27
CA ALA A 50 -4.51 -12.16 -9.20
C ALA A 50 -3.02 -12.51 -9.15
N PHE A 51 -2.50 -12.90 -7.99
CA PHE A 51 -1.08 -13.15 -7.78
C PHE A 51 -0.74 -14.63 -7.55
N ASN A 52 -1.74 -15.50 -7.71
CA ASN A 52 -1.59 -16.94 -7.53
C ASN A 52 -1.02 -17.33 -6.15
N ILE A 53 -1.46 -16.61 -5.11
CA ILE A 53 -1.08 -16.90 -3.73
C ILE A 53 -1.78 -18.17 -3.25
N ASN A 54 -1.00 -19.13 -2.74
CA ASN A 54 -1.47 -20.46 -2.38
C ASN A 54 -0.70 -21.03 -1.18
N SER A 55 -0.84 -22.34 -0.93
CA SER A 55 -0.18 -23.04 0.19
C SER A 55 1.35 -23.06 0.11
N ASP A 56 1.94 -22.84 -1.06
CA ASP A 56 3.40 -22.81 -1.24
C ASP A 56 3.96 -21.39 -1.06
N SER A 57 3.09 -20.40 -0.85
CA SER A 57 3.48 -19.01 -0.67
C SER A 57 4.14 -18.78 0.69
N ARG A 58 5.31 -18.17 0.68
CA ARG A 58 6.16 -17.91 1.84
C ARG A 58 6.40 -16.41 1.97
N PHE A 59 5.81 -15.81 2.97
CA PHE A 59 5.85 -14.37 3.21
C PHE A 59 6.90 -14.01 4.25
N ALA A 60 7.58 -12.90 4.09
CA ALA A 60 8.37 -12.27 5.13
C ALA A 60 7.57 -11.14 5.81
N LEU A 61 7.58 -11.10 7.14
CA LEU A 61 7.03 -9.98 7.90
C LEU A 61 8.14 -8.95 8.15
N ILE A 62 8.18 -7.93 7.30
CA ILE A 62 9.19 -6.86 7.37
C ILE A 62 8.58 -5.47 7.62
N THR A 63 7.27 -5.34 7.48
CA THR A 63 6.54 -4.10 7.71
C THR A 63 5.93 -4.08 9.11
N SER A 64 5.92 -2.89 9.74
CA SER A 64 5.27 -2.72 11.04
C SER A 64 3.76 -2.93 10.94
N TYR A 65 3.16 -3.64 11.90
CA TYR A 65 1.72 -3.82 11.99
C TYR A 65 0.94 -2.54 12.36
N SER A 66 1.65 -1.43 12.55
CA SER A 66 1.03 -0.10 12.64
C SER A 66 0.60 0.44 11.27
N PHE A 67 1.03 -0.19 10.18
CA PHE A 67 0.64 0.14 8.80
C PHE A 67 -0.24 -0.95 8.22
N ASP A 68 -1.21 -0.56 7.41
CA ASP A 68 -2.15 -1.48 6.76
C ASP A 68 -1.49 -2.37 5.69
N MET A 69 -0.40 -1.94 5.08
CA MET A 69 0.41 -2.75 4.16
C MET A 69 0.81 -4.11 4.79
N THR A 70 0.96 -4.17 6.13
CA THR A 70 1.25 -5.42 6.85
C THR A 70 0.11 -6.42 6.80
N VAL A 71 -1.12 -6.01 6.51
CA VAL A 71 -2.32 -6.87 6.50
C VAL A 71 -2.16 -8.01 5.50
N THR A 72 -1.61 -7.73 4.31
CA THR A 72 -1.27 -8.74 3.30
C THR A 72 -0.35 -9.81 3.90
N SER A 73 0.80 -9.42 4.43
CA SER A 73 1.80 -10.38 4.96
C SER A 73 1.31 -11.11 6.20
N ASN A 74 0.56 -10.43 7.10
CA ASN A 74 0.11 -11.02 8.35
C ASN A 74 -1.02 -12.04 8.19
N TRP A 75 -1.94 -11.85 7.27
CA TRP A 75 -3.19 -12.61 7.24
C TRP A 75 -3.35 -13.49 6.01
N LEU A 76 -2.87 -13.04 4.84
CA LEU A 76 -3.05 -13.78 3.61
C LEU A 76 -2.43 -15.18 3.63
N PRO A 77 -1.24 -15.41 4.22
CA PRO A 77 -0.70 -16.76 4.37
C PRO A 77 -1.65 -17.73 5.09
N PHE A 78 -2.29 -17.27 6.17
CA PHE A 78 -3.21 -18.13 6.94
C PHE A 78 -4.50 -18.44 6.20
N VAL A 79 -4.97 -17.51 5.36
CA VAL A 79 -6.18 -17.72 4.54
C VAL A 79 -5.92 -18.67 3.38
N THR A 80 -4.68 -18.73 2.88
CA THR A 80 -4.30 -19.51 1.69
C THR A 80 -3.57 -20.81 2.02
N GLY A 81 -3.23 -21.04 3.31
CA GLY A 81 -2.47 -22.21 3.75
C GLY A 81 -0.95 -22.06 3.55
N GLY A 82 -0.47 -20.88 3.19
CA GLY A 82 0.94 -20.53 3.07
C GLY A 82 1.63 -20.39 4.44
N SER A 83 2.81 -19.77 4.46
CA SER A 83 3.58 -19.56 5.68
C SER A 83 4.03 -18.10 5.84
N LEU A 84 4.05 -17.65 7.09
CA LEU A 84 4.59 -16.36 7.49
C LEU A 84 5.90 -16.57 8.23
N HIS A 85 6.97 -15.91 7.78
CA HIS A 85 8.29 -15.92 8.37
C HIS A 85 8.55 -14.57 9.04
N ILE A 86 8.75 -14.60 10.36
CA ILE A 86 8.88 -13.41 11.19
C ILE A 86 10.37 -13.15 11.44
N LEU A 87 10.79 -11.93 11.16
CA LEU A 87 12.12 -11.43 11.48
C LEU A 87 12.10 -10.72 12.84
N SER A 88 13.24 -10.75 13.52
CA SER A 88 13.49 -9.86 14.67
C SER A 88 13.66 -8.40 14.20
N ASP A 89 13.48 -7.47 15.13
CA ASP A 89 13.68 -6.03 14.83
C ASP A 89 15.11 -5.71 14.36
N ASP A 90 16.10 -6.46 14.80
CA ASP A 90 17.49 -6.28 14.38
C ASP A 90 17.73 -6.82 12.95
N GLU A 91 17.10 -7.94 12.60
CA GLU A 91 17.16 -8.50 11.24
C GLU A 91 16.45 -7.59 10.22
N THR A 92 15.36 -6.95 10.59
CA THR A 92 14.64 -6.03 9.69
C THR A 92 15.39 -4.74 9.42
N LYS A 93 16.24 -4.27 10.36
CA LYS A 93 17.02 -3.04 10.23
C LYS A 93 18.30 -3.22 9.41
N ASN A 94 18.82 -4.42 9.33
CA ASN A 94 20.04 -4.73 8.57
C ASN A 94 19.66 -5.35 7.22
N VAL A 95 19.86 -4.59 6.17
CA VAL A 95 19.45 -4.95 4.80
C VAL A 95 20.17 -6.22 4.29
N GLU A 96 21.44 -6.40 4.63
CA GLU A 96 22.20 -7.59 4.28
C GLU A 96 21.64 -8.83 4.99
N THR A 97 21.40 -8.73 6.29
CA THR A 97 20.76 -9.80 7.08
C THR A 97 19.38 -10.15 6.52
N LEU A 98 18.60 -9.15 6.11
CA LEU A 98 17.31 -9.36 5.47
C LEU A 98 17.45 -10.15 4.16
N LEU A 99 18.39 -9.79 3.29
CA LEU A 99 18.62 -10.52 2.03
C LEU A 99 19.00 -11.99 2.28
N TYR A 100 19.89 -12.27 3.24
CA TYR A 100 20.23 -13.64 3.62
C TYR A 100 19.06 -14.41 4.28
N PHE A 101 18.19 -13.70 5.00
CA PHE A 101 16.96 -14.28 5.55
C PHE A 101 15.99 -14.67 4.42
N LEU A 102 15.79 -13.82 3.42
CA LEU A 102 14.94 -14.12 2.25
C LEU A 102 15.41 -15.40 1.53
N GLU A 103 16.74 -15.56 1.37
CA GLU A 103 17.35 -16.76 0.82
C GLU A 103 17.10 -17.99 1.70
N LYS A 104 17.47 -17.89 2.98
CA LYS A 104 17.40 -18.99 3.96
C LYS A 104 15.97 -19.53 4.10
N GLU A 105 15.01 -18.63 4.22
CA GLU A 105 13.61 -18.98 4.40
C GLU A 105 12.88 -19.21 3.07
N LYS A 106 13.57 -19.11 1.93
CA LYS A 106 13.00 -19.30 0.58
C LYS A 106 11.74 -18.48 0.37
N ILE A 107 11.79 -17.21 0.78
CA ILE A 107 10.66 -16.29 0.60
C ILE A 107 10.36 -16.15 -0.90
N ASN A 108 9.08 -16.22 -1.26
CA ASN A 108 8.62 -16.06 -2.64
C ASN A 108 7.51 -15.03 -2.81
N VAL A 109 7.07 -14.41 -1.71
CA VAL A 109 6.19 -13.23 -1.73
C VAL A 109 6.78 -12.18 -0.78
N LEU A 110 7.14 -11.03 -1.33
CA LEU A 110 7.75 -9.92 -0.60
C LEU A 110 6.87 -8.68 -0.74
N ASN A 111 6.32 -8.19 0.37
CA ASN A 111 5.55 -6.96 0.42
C ASN A 111 6.40 -5.86 1.05
N VAL A 112 6.74 -4.81 0.29
CA VAL A 112 7.77 -3.83 0.66
C VAL A 112 7.49 -2.47 0.03
N THR A 113 7.87 -1.39 0.72
CA THR A 113 7.81 -0.04 0.12
C THR A 113 8.91 0.14 -0.93
N PRO A 114 8.70 0.95 -1.98
CA PRO A 114 9.74 1.28 -2.96
C PRO A 114 11.05 1.75 -2.35
N SER A 115 11.02 2.62 -1.33
CA SER A 115 12.24 3.05 -0.63
C SER A 115 13.00 1.88 0.01
N HIS A 116 12.30 0.96 0.67
CA HIS A 116 12.94 -0.21 1.29
C HIS A 116 13.45 -1.18 0.21
N PHE A 117 12.70 -1.34 -0.89
CA PHE A 117 13.16 -2.11 -2.05
C PHE A 117 14.45 -1.53 -2.66
N SER A 118 14.53 -0.20 -2.82
CA SER A 118 15.76 0.49 -3.27
C SER A 118 16.95 0.18 -2.37
N MET A 119 16.74 0.11 -1.05
CA MET A 119 17.81 -0.28 -0.11
C MET A 119 18.27 -1.74 -0.36
N LEU A 120 17.34 -2.67 -0.61
CA LEU A 120 17.69 -4.05 -0.96
C LEU A 120 18.51 -4.12 -2.25
N VAL A 121 18.07 -3.40 -3.30
CA VAL A 121 18.78 -3.33 -4.58
C VAL A 121 20.19 -2.79 -4.41
N ASN A 122 20.36 -1.69 -3.69
CA ASN A 122 21.65 -1.07 -3.45
C ASN A 122 22.59 -1.97 -2.63
N ALA A 123 22.08 -2.66 -1.62
CA ALA A 123 22.88 -3.54 -0.79
C ALA A 123 23.46 -4.72 -1.55
N MET A 124 22.79 -5.20 -2.61
CA MET A 124 23.27 -6.35 -3.41
C MET A 124 24.67 -6.14 -4.03
N ASP A 125 25.05 -4.88 -4.28
CA ASP A 125 26.35 -4.57 -4.88
C ASP A 125 27.50 -4.69 -3.88
N PHE A 126 27.20 -4.73 -2.57
CA PHE A 126 28.18 -4.75 -1.48
C PHE A 126 28.17 -6.02 -0.63
N LEU A 127 27.36 -7.03 -1.01
CA LEU A 127 27.28 -8.28 -0.27
C LEU A 127 28.59 -9.06 -0.34
N GLU A 128 29.00 -9.70 0.76
CA GLU A 128 30.17 -10.58 0.81
C GLU A 128 30.05 -11.76 -0.17
N ARG A 129 28.82 -12.24 -0.39
CA ARG A 129 28.52 -13.27 -1.39
C ARG A 129 27.17 -13.01 -2.08
N PRO A 130 26.98 -13.46 -3.32
CA PRO A 130 25.68 -13.39 -3.97
C PRO A 130 24.60 -14.14 -3.17
N VAL A 131 23.41 -13.56 -3.09
CA VAL A 131 22.22 -14.17 -2.48
C VAL A 131 21.47 -14.98 -3.54
N LYS A 132 21.02 -16.18 -3.19
CA LYS A 132 20.24 -17.07 -4.06
C LYS A 132 18.77 -17.05 -3.63
N LEU A 133 18.03 -16.07 -4.08
CA LEU A 133 16.61 -15.97 -3.81
C LEU A 133 15.80 -17.07 -4.50
N SER A 134 14.54 -17.24 -4.13
CA SER A 134 13.61 -18.14 -4.80
C SER A 134 13.59 -17.86 -6.31
N GLU A 135 13.54 -18.89 -7.13
CA GLU A 135 13.59 -18.75 -8.61
C GLU A 135 12.46 -17.85 -9.13
N GLN A 136 11.30 -17.98 -8.53
CA GLN A 136 10.15 -17.10 -8.79
C GLN A 136 9.76 -16.41 -7.49
N MET A 137 9.63 -15.10 -7.53
CA MET A 137 9.18 -14.29 -6.40
C MET A 137 8.21 -13.23 -6.92
N THR A 138 7.13 -13.01 -6.18
CA THR A 138 6.21 -11.89 -6.38
C THR A 138 6.58 -10.78 -5.41
N ILE A 139 6.91 -9.60 -5.93
CA ILE A 139 7.27 -8.42 -5.14
C ILE A 139 6.15 -7.40 -5.27
N LEU A 140 5.49 -7.14 -4.15
CA LEU A 140 4.42 -6.17 -4.01
C LEU A 140 5.04 -4.86 -3.55
N LEU A 141 4.90 -3.81 -4.35
CA LEU A 141 5.43 -2.46 -4.09
C LEU A 141 4.27 -1.50 -3.86
N GLY A 142 4.20 -0.90 -2.68
CA GLY A 142 3.09 -0.02 -2.33
C GLY A 142 3.49 1.21 -1.51
N ALA A 143 2.56 2.13 -1.33
CA ALA A 143 2.66 3.35 -0.54
C ALA A 143 3.52 4.48 -1.12
N GLU A 144 4.39 4.24 -2.09
CA GLU A 144 5.29 5.25 -2.68
C GLU A 144 5.39 5.09 -4.20
N ILE A 145 6.02 6.05 -4.87
CA ILE A 145 6.29 5.99 -6.31
C ILE A 145 7.37 4.95 -6.58
N VAL A 146 7.10 4.06 -7.52
CA VAL A 146 8.01 2.97 -7.91
C VAL A 146 9.10 3.48 -8.84
N ASN A 147 10.35 3.16 -8.53
CA ASN A 147 11.51 3.46 -9.38
C ASN A 147 11.80 2.31 -10.34
N VAL A 148 11.62 2.53 -11.63
CA VAL A 148 11.86 1.54 -12.69
C VAL A 148 13.33 1.12 -12.77
N SER A 149 14.26 2.02 -12.47
CA SER A 149 15.70 1.69 -12.46
C SER A 149 16.03 0.59 -11.44
N ASP A 150 15.42 0.64 -10.25
CA ASP A 150 15.64 -0.39 -9.23
C ASP A 150 15.06 -1.74 -9.66
N ILE A 151 13.88 -1.74 -10.30
CA ILE A 151 13.30 -2.96 -10.88
C ILE A 151 14.26 -3.57 -11.90
N ASN A 152 14.79 -2.76 -12.83
CA ASN A 152 15.69 -3.25 -13.87
C ASN A 152 17.00 -3.79 -13.29
N ARG A 153 17.60 -3.11 -12.30
CA ARG A 153 18.80 -3.63 -11.58
C ARG A 153 18.53 -4.95 -10.87
N TRP A 154 17.34 -5.13 -10.30
CA TRP A 154 16.93 -6.38 -9.67
C TRP A 154 16.76 -7.49 -10.71
N LEU A 155 16.08 -7.22 -11.82
CA LEU A 155 15.83 -8.18 -12.90
C LEU A 155 17.11 -8.67 -13.58
N GLU A 156 18.19 -7.89 -13.61
CA GLU A 156 19.51 -8.33 -14.09
C GLU A 156 20.02 -9.56 -13.30
N ARG A 157 19.62 -9.72 -12.04
CA ARG A 157 20.00 -10.86 -11.20
C ARG A 157 18.91 -11.93 -11.11
N TYR A 158 17.65 -11.51 -11.13
CA TYR A 158 16.48 -12.35 -10.91
C TYR A 158 15.42 -12.13 -11.99
N PRO A 159 15.65 -12.59 -13.22
CA PRO A 159 14.82 -12.25 -14.39
C PRO A 159 13.42 -12.85 -14.37
N LEU A 160 13.15 -13.84 -13.49
CA LEU A 160 11.82 -14.47 -13.37
C LEU A 160 10.96 -13.87 -12.24
N HIS A 161 11.45 -12.85 -11.53
CA HIS A 161 10.69 -12.20 -10.50
C HIS A 161 9.63 -11.28 -11.11
N GLN A 162 8.47 -11.20 -10.44
CA GLN A 162 7.34 -10.40 -10.86
C GLN A 162 7.14 -9.21 -9.93
N PHE A 163 6.82 -8.07 -10.50
CA PHE A 163 6.56 -6.84 -9.75
C PHE A 163 5.12 -6.38 -9.91
N ILE A 164 4.53 -5.99 -8.79
CA ILE A 164 3.16 -5.47 -8.73
C ILE A 164 3.21 -4.16 -7.98
N ASN A 165 2.73 -3.09 -8.62
CA ASN A 165 2.51 -1.82 -7.96
C ASN A 165 1.12 -1.82 -7.33
N GLU A 166 1.05 -1.59 -6.02
CA GLU A 166 -0.17 -1.53 -5.21
C GLU A 166 -0.46 -0.09 -4.84
N TYR A 167 -1.70 0.33 -5.01
CA TYR A 167 -2.13 1.66 -4.56
C TYR A 167 -3.47 1.57 -3.83
N GLY A 168 -3.52 2.20 -2.67
CA GLY A 168 -4.74 2.41 -1.89
C GLY A 168 -4.47 3.17 -0.60
N PRO A 169 -5.38 4.06 -0.22
CA PRO A 169 -5.36 4.64 1.12
C PRO A 169 -5.96 3.65 2.14
N THR A 170 -5.55 3.76 3.40
CA THR A 170 -6.05 2.93 4.50
C THR A 170 -7.59 2.95 4.59
N GLU A 171 -8.20 4.07 4.23
CA GLU A 171 -9.65 4.28 4.19
C GLU A 171 -10.40 3.40 3.17
N THR A 172 -9.65 2.74 2.26
CA THR A 172 -10.23 1.83 1.25
C THR A 172 -9.59 0.45 1.25
N THR A 173 -9.02 0.05 2.40
CA THR A 173 -8.48 -1.28 2.71
C THR A 173 -7.22 -1.64 1.92
N VAL A 174 -6.07 -1.24 2.43
CA VAL A 174 -4.72 -1.57 1.96
C VAL A 174 -4.47 -1.10 0.51
N ALA A 175 -4.99 -1.83 -0.48
CA ALA A 175 -4.88 -1.45 -1.88
C ALA A 175 -6.22 -1.59 -2.61
N SER A 176 -6.51 -0.59 -3.43
CA SER A 176 -7.73 -0.49 -4.22
C SER A 176 -7.48 -0.69 -5.71
N THR A 177 -6.25 -0.49 -6.15
CA THR A 177 -5.82 -0.73 -7.53
C THR A 177 -4.47 -1.41 -7.56
N PHE A 178 -4.23 -2.18 -8.63
CA PHE A 178 -2.99 -2.90 -8.86
C PHE A 178 -2.54 -2.77 -10.30
N TYR A 179 -1.23 -2.74 -10.48
CA TYR A 179 -0.60 -2.78 -11.78
C TYR A 179 0.53 -3.81 -11.81
N ARG A 180 0.36 -4.85 -12.61
CA ARG A 180 1.44 -5.79 -12.90
C ARG A 180 2.43 -5.11 -13.83
N ILE A 181 3.66 -4.91 -13.36
CA ILE A 181 4.70 -4.22 -14.11
C ILE A 181 5.21 -5.17 -15.21
N PRO A 182 5.10 -4.78 -16.49
CA PRO A 182 5.53 -5.63 -17.59
C PRO A 182 7.06 -5.72 -17.63
N VAL A 183 7.55 -6.90 -17.94
CA VAL A 183 8.94 -7.15 -18.28
C VAL A 183 8.96 -7.60 -19.74
N GLU A 184 9.65 -6.85 -20.58
CA GLU A 184 9.73 -7.10 -22.02
C GLU A 184 10.67 -8.25 -22.35
N ALA A 185 10.76 -8.62 -23.64
CA ALA A 185 11.56 -9.75 -24.09
C ALA A 185 13.08 -9.59 -23.84
N ASP A 186 13.56 -8.38 -23.64
CA ASP A 186 14.94 -8.07 -23.27
C ASP A 186 15.20 -8.19 -21.75
N GLY A 187 14.20 -8.60 -20.97
CA GLY A 187 14.28 -8.75 -19.51
C GLY A 187 14.16 -7.44 -18.74
N ARG A 188 13.68 -6.36 -19.35
CA ARG A 188 13.59 -5.04 -18.74
C ARG A 188 12.17 -4.48 -18.74
N CYS A 189 11.94 -3.54 -17.84
CA CYS A 189 10.77 -2.66 -17.83
C CYS A 189 11.15 -1.34 -18.51
N HIS A 190 10.35 -0.91 -19.49
CA HIS A 190 10.58 0.31 -20.27
C HIS A 190 9.57 1.42 -19.97
N LEU A 191 8.93 1.38 -18.82
CA LEU A 191 8.00 2.43 -18.40
C LEU A 191 8.75 3.67 -17.91
N ASP A 192 8.33 4.85 -18.32
CA ASP A 192 8.79 6.12 -17.72
C ASP A 192 8.17 6.33 -16.34
N THR A 193 6.90 5.94 -16.19
CA THR A 193 6.15 6.04 -14.94
C THR A 193 5.33 4.77 -14.77
N VAL A 194 5.41 4.15 -13.60
CA VAL A 194 4.60 2.97 -13.27
C VAL A 194 3.18 3.42 -12.90
N PRO A 195 2.15 2.96 -13.62
CA PRO A 195 0.77 3.24 -13.26
C PRO A 195 0.41 2.66 -11.89
N ILE A 196 -0.59 3.25 -11.23
CA ILE A 196 -1.24 2.64 -10.05
C ILE A 196 -2.32 1.63 -10.47
N GLY A 197 -2.57 1.47 -11.76
CA GLY A 197 -3.26 0.35 -12.39
C GLY A 197 -4.78 0.44 -12.42
N LYS A 198 -5.43 -0.71 -12.22
CA LYS A 198 -6.87 -0.90 -12.34
C LYS A 198 -7.49 -1.32 -11.01
N PRO A 199 -8.79 -1.03 -10.79
CA PRO A 199 -9.46 -1.40 -9.56
C PRO A 199 -9.51 -2.93 -9.34
N ILE A 200 -9.43 -3.33 -8.07
CA ILE A 200 -9.63 -4.71 -7.63
C ILE A 200 -11.12 -5.11 -7.68
N TYR A 201 -11.43 -6.36 -7.33
CA TYR A 201 -12.80 -6.85 -7.27
C TYR A 201 -13.71 -5.95 -6.43
N ASN A 202 -14.93 -5.70 -6.90
CA ASN A 202 -15.97 -4.94 -6.21
C ASN A 202 -15.52 -3.53 -5.79
N THR A 203 -14.57 -2.96 -6.50
CA THR A 203 -14.05 -1.60 -6.28
C THR A 203 -14.38 -0.72 -7.49
N GLN A 204 -14.83 0.49 -7.23
CA GLN A 204 -15.14 1.50 -8.24
C GLN A 204 -14.19 2.67 -8.06
N VAL A 205 -13.68 3.19 -9.18
CA VAL A 205 -12.80 4.35 -9.19
C VAL A 205 -13.39 5.43 -10.08
N TYR A 206 -13.35 6.66 -9.61
CA TYR A 206 -13.86 7.82 -10.33
C TYR A 206 -12.78 8.91 -10.31
N VAL A 207 -12.43 9.43 -11.49
CA VAL A 207 -11.54 10.57 -11.63
C VAL A 207 -12.42 11.79 -11.88
N LEU A 208 -12.56 12.66 -10.87
CA LEU A 208 -13.54 13.73 -10.86
C LEU A 208 -12.86 15.11 -10.93
N ASN A 209 -13.48 16.04 -11.67
CA ASN A 209 -13.12 17.44 -11.67
C ASN A 209 -13.74 18.19 -10.46
N ASP A 210 -13.55 19.51 -10.37
CA ASP A 210 -14.06 20.33 -9.27
C ASP A 210 -15.59 20.41 -9.21
N ASP A 211 -16.27 20.17 -10.35
CA ASP A 211 -17.73 20.08 -10.42
C ASP A 211 -18.25 18.66 -10.05
N MET A 212 -17.39 17.77 -9.54
CA MET A 212 -17.70 16.37 -9.24
C MET A 212 -18.19 15.57 -10.46
N LYS A 213 -17.76 15.94 -11.67
CA LYS A 213 -18.04 15.23 -12.93
C LYS A 213 -16.81 14.42 -13.34
N GLN A 214 -17.05 13.27 -13.95
CA GLN A 214 -15.98 12.40 -14.45
C GLN A 214 -15.18 13.10 -15.54
N THR A 215 -13.84 13.03 -15.44
CA THR A 215 -12.93 13.58 -16.45
C THR A 215 -12.85 12.67 -17.69
N LEU A 216 -12.39 13.23 -18.79
CA LEU A 216 -12.05 12.45 -19.98
C LEU A 216 -10.72 11.69 -19.77
N PRO A 217 -10.45 10.63 -20.56
CA PRO A 217 -9.15 9.96 -20.53
C PRO A 217 -7.99 10.96 -20.68
N ASN A 218 -6.92 10.69 -19.96
CA ASN A 218 -5.70 11.51 -19.87
C ASN A 218 -5.87 12.92 -19.25
N VAL A 219 -7.08 13.31 -18.84
CA VAL A 219 -7.32 14.56 -18.11
C VAL A 219 -7.21 14.31 -16.61
N PRO A 220 -6.35 15.06 -15.89
CA PRO A 220 -6.21 14.93 -14.46
C PRO A 220 -7.50 15.28 -13.69
N GLY A 221 -7.73 14.58 -12.60
CA GLY A 221 -8.81 14.85 -11.65
C GLY A 221 -8.54 14.19 -10.30
N THR A 222 -9.37 14.48 -9.32
CA THR A 222 -9.25 13.87 -7.99
C THR A 222 -9.81 12.45 -8.01
N LEU A 223 -9.04 11.50 -7.49
CA LEU A 223 -9.46 10.11 -7.37
C LEU A 223 -10.46 9.95 -6.22
N HIS A 224 -11.59 9.32 -6.53
CA HIS A 224 -12.59 8.87 -5.57
C HIS A 224 -12.75 7.36 -5.68
N ILE A 225 -12.81 6.66 -4.55
CA ILE A 225 -12.86 5.20 -4.49
C ILE A 225 -14.13 4.76 -3.76
N GLY A 226 -14.90 3.89 -4.41
CA GLY A 226 -16.11 3.27 -3.88
C GLY A 226 -16.02 1.74 -3.84
N GLY A 227 -17.03 1.11 -3.27
CA GLY A 227 -17.18 -0.34 -3.27
C GLY A 227 -16.85 -1.01 -1.95
N GLN A 228 -16.58 -2.32 -2.02
CA GLN A 228 -16.44 -3.19 -0.84
C GLN A 228 -15.23 -2.86 0.05
N GLY A 229 -14.20 -2.21 -0.49
CA GLY A 229 -13.02 -1.79 0.26
C GLY A 229 -13.22 -0.56 1.15
N VAL A 230 -14.30 0.22 0.95
CA VAL A 230 -14.52 1.47 1.68
C VAL A 230 -14.80 1.20 3.16
N SER A 231 -14.05 1.85 4.04
CA SER A 231 -14.13 1.72 5.50
C SER A 231 -15.43 2.29 6.08
N CYS A 232 -15.63 2.09 7.40
CA CYS A 232 -16.76 2.69 8.13
C CYS A 232 -16.54 4.17 8.47
N GLY A 233 -15.41 4.75 8.05
CA GLY A 233 -15.00 6.09 8.46
C GLY A 233 -14.05 6.09 9.65
N TYR A 234 -13.97 7.22 10.33
CA TYR A 234 -13.02 7.48 11.41
C TYR A 234 -13.65 7.36 12.79
N LEU A 235 -13.01 6.59 13.68
CA LEU A 235 -13.47 6.36 15.05
C LEU A 235 -13.67 7.68 15.80
N GLY A 236 -14.91 7.94 16.23
CA GLY A 236 -15.27 9.12 16.99
C GLY A 236 -15.10 10.46 16.27
N LYS A 237 -14.89 10.48 14.94
CA LYS A 237 -14.65 11.70 14.15
C LYS A 237 -15.72 11.88 13.07
N ILE A 238 -16.97 12.09 13.48
CA ILE A 238 -18.13 12.13 12.57
C ILE A 238 -17.98 13.19 11.48
N GLU A 239 -17.57 14.41 11.80
CA GLU A 239 -17.47 15.49 10.81
C GLU A 239 -16.33 15.24 9.80
N LYS A 240 -15.19 14.70 10.25
CA LYS A 240 -14.11 14.29 9.34
C LYS A 240 -14.56 13.14 8.43
N THR A 241 -15.35 12.21 8.98
CA THR A 241 -15.91 11.10 8.18
C THR A 241 -16.81 11.65 7.08
N LYS A 242 -17.76 12.54 7.40
CA LYS A 242 -18.65 13.14 6.40
C LYS A 242 -17.91 13.95 5.33
N ALA A 243 -16.82 14.62 5.71
CA ALA A 243 -16.02 15.40 4.77
C ALA A 243 -15.23 14.54 3.78
N ALA A 244 -14.72 13.38 4.22
CA ALA A 244 -13.89 12.51 3.39
C ALA A 244 -14.69 11.42 2.63
N PHE A 245 -15.82 10.98 3.21
CA PHE A 245 -16.68 9.93 2.66
C PHE A 245 -17.99 10.57 2.19
N VAL A 246 -18.07 10.80 0.89
CA VAL A 246 -19.20 11.51 0.27
C VAL A 246 -20.14 10.53 -0.45
N ILE A 247 -21.40 10.94 -0.65
CA ILE A 247 -22.33 10.18 -1.49
C ILE A 247 -21.73 10.10 -2.90
N ASN A 248 -21.79 8.93 -3.53
CA ASN A 248 -21.27 8.73 -4.87
C ASN A 248 -21.95 9.73 -5.84
N PRO A 249 -21.20 10.68 -6.42
CA PRO A 249 -21.78 11.73 -7.24
C PRO A 249 -22.24 11.27 -8.61
N ILE A 250 -21.87 10.05 -9.03
CA ILE A 250 -22.21 9.50 -10.34
C ILE A 250 -23.44 8.59 -10.25
N SER A 251 -23.44 7.64 -9.31
CA SER A 251 -24.57 6.72 -9.13
C SER A 251 -25.66 7.24 -8.20
N HIS A 252 -25.32 8.24 -7.36
CA HIS A 252 -26.14 8.75 -6.28
C HIS A 252 -26.49 7.70 -5.21
N GLU A 253 -25.83 6.54 -5.24
CA GLU A 253 -26.01 5.44 -4.31
C GLU A 253 -24.66 5.05 -3.69
N GLY A 254 -24.68 4.74 -2.39
CA GLY A 254 -23.49 4.36 -1.65
C GLY A 254 -22.55 5.54 -1.38
N VAL A 255 -21.36 5.20 -0.88
CA VAL A 255 -20.35 6.15 -0.43
C VAL A 255 -19.05 5.93 -1.18
N VAL A 256 -18.38 7.02 -1.54
CA VAL A 256 -17.02 7.01 -2.08
C VAL A 256 -16.10 7.80 -1.15
N TYR A 257 -14.87 7.33 -1.04
CA TYR A 257 -13.81 8.02 -0.33
C TYR A 257 -13.08 8.99 -1.28
N ASN A 258 -13.00 10.25 -0.89
CA ASN A 258 -12.18 11.24 -1.58
C ASN A 258 -10.74 11.12 -1.11
N THR A 259 -9.83 10.65 -1.99
CA THR A 259 -8.44 10.37 -1.63
C THR A 259 -7.59 11.63 -1.46
N GLY A 260 -7.97 12.73 -2.10
CA GLY A 260 -7.13 13.92 -2.28
C GLY A 260 -6.01 13.74 -3.31
N ASP A 261 -5.84 12.54 -3.86
CA ASP A 261 -4.84 12.25 -4.90
C ASP A 261 -5.33 12.69 -6.27
N VAL A 262 -4.46 13.31 -7.04
CA VAL A 262 -4.68 13.68 -8.43
C VAL A 262 -4.14 12.57 -9.32
N VAL A 263 -5.02 12.02 -10.15
CA VAL A 263 -4.69 10.96 -11.11
C VAL A 263 -5.24 11.28 -12.49
N LYS A 264 -4.73 10.59 -13.49
CA LYS A 264 -5.37 10.53 -14.83
C LYS A 264 -5.63 9.08 -15.19
N MET A 265 -6.72 8.83 -15.91
CA MET A 265 -7.02 7.50 -16.44
C MET A 265 -6.56 7.44 -17.91
N THR A 266 -5.75 6.44 -18.26
CA THR A 266 -5.33 6.21 -19.63
C THR A 266 -6.47 5.65 -20.48
N GLU A 267 -6.33 5.65 -21.81
CA GLU A 267 -7.30 5.00 -22.73
C GLU A 267 -7.44 3.49 -22.48
N GLN A 268 -6.40 2.84 -21.94
CA GLN A 268 -6.43 1.43 -21.56
C GLN A 268 -7.07 1.19 -20.18
N GLY A 269 -7.55 2.26 -19.51
CA GLY A 269 -8.20 2.21 -18.21
C GLY A 269 -7.25 2.05 -17.03
N ASN A 270 -5.94 2.28 -17.21
CA ASN A 270 -5.01 2.34 -16.09
C ASN A 270 -5.01 3.74 -15.47
N LEU A 271 -5.00 3.79 -14.14
CA LEU A 271 -4.78 5.02 -13.40
C LEU A 271 -3.29 5.32 -13.29
N VAL A 272 -2.92 6.57 -13.51
CA VAL A 272 -1.56 7.09 -13.33
C VAL A 272 -1.60 8.18 -12.29
N PHE A 273 -0.79 8.05 -11.24
CA PHE A 273 -0.66 9.06 -10.20
C PHE A 273 0.06 10.30 -10.75
N VAL A 274 -0.46 11.47 -10.43
CA VAL A 274 0.08 12.76 -10.87
C VAL A 274 0.63 13.56 -9.69
N GLY A 275 -0.06 13.49 -8.53
CA GLY A 275 0.31 14.24 -7.33
C GLY A 275 -0.81 14.29 -6.31
N ARG A 276 -0.77 15.26 -5.40
CA ARG A 276 -1.83 15.50 -4.41
C ARG A 276 -2.35 16.92 -4.49
N ARG A 277 -3.60 17.10 -4.08
CA ARG A 277 -4.21 18.44 -3.91
C ARG A 277 -3.79 19.12 -2.61
N ASP A 278 -3.43 18.34 -1.62
CA ASP A 278 -3.00 18.80 -0.30
C ASP A 278 -1.49 18.65 -0.11
N PHE A 279 -0.99 19.06 1.04
CA PHE A 279 0.42 18.99 1.42
C PHE A 279 0.81 17.66 2.08
N GLN A 280 0.00 16.62 1.93
CA GLN A 280 0.30 15.30 2.43
C GLN A 280 1.37 14.62 1.56
N ILE A 281 2.31 13.95 2.20
CA ILE A 281 3.39 13.22 1.54
C ILE A 281 3.49 11.80 2.09
N ASN A 282 4.02 10.90 1.27
CA ASN A 282 4.47 9.59 1.70
C ASN A 282 6.00 9.59 1.70
N MET A 283 6.61 9.35 2.85
CA MET A 283 8.07 9.31 3.01
C MET A 283 8.46 8.04 3.77
N ARG A 284 9.23 7.17 3.13
CA ARG A 284 9.67 5.87 3.68
C ARG A 284 8.51 5.03 4.23
N GLY A 285 7.39 5.02 3.49
CA GLY A 285 6.15 4.34 3.89
C GLY A 285 5.28 5.08 4.91
N TYR A 286 5.75 6.19 5.45
CA TYR A 286 4.97 7.01 6.39
C TYR A 286 4.11 8.03 5.65
N ARG A 287 2.81 8.04 5.96
CA ARG A 287 1.89 9.09 5.50
C ARG A 287 2.04 10.28 6.44
N ILE A 288 2.58 11.39 5.95
CA ILE A 288 2.92 12.59 6.72
C ILE A 288 2.08 13.75 6.23
N GLU A 289 1.41 14.42 7.15
CA GLU A 289 0.80 15.73 6.92
C GLU A 289 1.82 16.80 7.34
N LEU A 290 2.23 17.69 6.46
CA LEU A 290 3.16 18.78 6.83
C LEU A 290 2.59 19.63 7.96
N GLY A 291 1.28 19.85 7.97
CA GLY A 291 0.58 20.53 9.06
C GLY A 291 0.70 19.86 10.44
N ASP A 292 0.93 18.54 10.52
CA ASP A 292 1.17 17.86 11.80
C ASP A 292 2.52 18.27 12.38
N ILE A 293 3.54 18.41 11.52
CA ILE A 293 4.87 18.89 11.90
C ILE A 293 4.78 20.35 12.37
N GLU A 294 4.10 21.19 11.60
CA GLU A 294 3.88 22.60 11.93
C GLU A 294 3.17 22.77 13.27
N ASN A 295 2.07 22.04 13.47
CA ASN A 295 1.34 22.06 14.72
C ASN A 295 2.16 21.57 15.92
N ALA A 296 2.96 20.52 15.76
CA ALA A 296 3.84 20.02 16.84
C ALA A 296 4.87 21.09 17.25
N LEU A 297 5.46 21.77 16.27
CA LEU A 297 6.43 22.84 16.51
C LEU A 297 5.81 24.08 17.13
N LEU A 298 4.59 24.48 16.76
CA LEU A 298 3.86 25.60 17.37
C LEU A 298 3.53 25.39 18.86
N HIS A 299 3.55 24.15 19.36
CA HIS A 299 3.43 23.87 20.79
C HIS A 299 4.73 24.06 21.57
N VAL A 300 5.87 24.28 20.91
CA VAL A 300 7.15 24.55 21.57
C VAL A 300 7.17 26.01 22.01
N PRO A 301 7.49 26.33 23.29
CA PRO A 301 7.55 27.70 23.77
C PRO A 301 8.46 28.58 22.91
N ASN A 302 8.02 29.81 22.63
CA ASN A 302 8.72 30.83 21.82
C ASN A 302 8.76 30.59 20.30
N ILE A 303 8.07 29.58 19.78
CA ILE A 303 7.82 29.46 18.33
C ILE A 303 6.51 30.18 18.04
N VAL A 304 6.54 31.17 17.14
CA VAL A 304 5.39 32.03 16.81
C VAL A 304 4.79 31.62 15.48
N ASP A 305 5.60 31.14 14.56
CA ASP A 305 5.18 30.71 13.22
C ASP A 305 6.09 29.61 12.68
N VAL A 306 5.53 28.72 11.86
CA VAL A 306 6.24 27.55 11.31
C VAL A 306 5.73 27.27 9.88
N CYS A 307 6.64 26.98 8.99
CA CYS A 307 6.35 26.44 7.67
C CYS A 307 7.21 25.19 7.44
N ALA A 308 6.57 24.06 7.16
CA ALA A 308 7.24 22.82 6.78
C ALA A 308 7.28 22.69 5.26
N GLU A 309 8.45 22.40 4.71
CA GLU A 309 8.67 22.25 3.27
C GLU A 309 9.42 20.97 2.97
N ILE A 310 9.10 20.35 1.81
CA ILE A 310 9.83 19.19 1.30
C ILE A 310 11.01 19.69 0.49
N GLN A 311 12.22 19.36 0.94
CA GLN A 311 13.41 19.56 0.15
C GLN A 311 13.76 18.24 -0.55
N LYS A 312 13.80 18.25 -1.89
CA LYS A 312 14.34 17.12 -2.64
C LYS A 312 15.86 17.20 -2.57
N ASP A 313 16.45 16.11 -2.11
CA ASP A 313 17.89 15.95 -2.18
C ASP A 313 18.26 15.58 -3.62
N ASP A 314 18.97 16.44 -4.31
CA ASP A 314 19.44 16.22 -5.70
C ASP A 314 20.69 15.32 -5.75
N SER A 315 20.93 14.50 -4.72
CA SER A 315 22.09 13.59 -4.63
C SER A 315 21.80 12.18 -5.13
#